data_3ce6c03e0c69f21ab2c74f80f8f99b28
#
_entry.id   3ce6c03e0c69f21ab2c74f80f8f99b28
#
_cell.length_a   1.000
_cell.length_b   1.000
_cell.length_c   1.000
_cell.angle_alpha   90.00
_cell.angle_beta   90.00
_cell.angle_gamma   90.00
#
_symmetry.space_group_name_H-M   'P 1'
#
loop_
_entity.id
_entity.type
_entity.pdbx_description
1 polymer ?
#
loop_
_entity_poly.entity_id
_entity_poly.type
_entity_poly.pdbx_seq_one_letter_code
_entity_poly.pdbx_strand_id
1 'polypeptide(L)'
;MVAVLTPLAFIAQRWTPSPRTVRRAALSAVVMSVVIIVTGGAVRLTGSGLGCDTWPKCTDDSLFATPEQGIHGAIEFGNRMLTYVLSAAVGWAIIAARSTKPWRRGLTRLGWAQFWVVMNNAVIGGITVWAGLNPWTVAGHFLAANALLTVATITWIRSGEGDGEQRPRVPRPVRKLSWVLTVAAALLVAAGTTVTGSGKHAGDSSDVPRMPFDWVNAAHVHAALAWLVCALAVAVWLALRVVDAPDDTRARARELLVVLLAQGALGYVQFFAGVPEVLVAAHMLGSSLMWIAVLRVALSLRERPLAPAGARESSDPELQAV
;
A
#
# COMPACT_ATOMS: atom_id res chain seq x y z
N MET A 1 -15.03 -25.49 -31.01
CA MET A 1 -14.99 -24.15 -30.36
C MET A 1 -13.53 -23.83 -30.03
N VAL A 2 -12.84 -23.07 -30.89
CA VAL A 2 -11.41 -22.73 -30.69
C VAL A 2 -11.35 -21.76 -29.49
N ALA A 3 -10.90 -22.26 -28.36
CA ALA A 3 -10.61 -21.40 -27.20
C ALA A 3 -9.49 -20.43 -27.60
N VAL A 4 -9.83 -19.16 -27.80
CA VAL A 4 -8.84 -18.09 -27.92
C VAL A 4 -8.06 -18.04 -26.62
N LEU A 5 -6.92 -18.73 -26.60
CA LEU A 5 -6.01 -18.70 -25.46
C LEU A 5 -5.56 -17.25 -25.29
N THR A 6 -6.03 -16.59 -24.23
CA THR A 6 -5.52 -15.27 -23.88
C THR A 6 -4.00 -15.36 -23.71
N PRO A 7 -3.21 -14.29 -24.02
CA PRO A 7 -1.75 -14.31 -23.85
C PRO A 7 -1.30 -14.80 -22.47
N LEU A 8 -2.09 -14.48 -21.44
CA LEU A 8 -1.84 -14.94 -20.06
C LEU A 8 -2.01 -16.47 -19.92
N ALA A 9 -2.99 -17.06 -20.57
CA ALA A 9 -3.19 -18.50 -20.54
C ALA A 9 -2.05 -19.24 -21.24
N PHE A 10 -1.56 -18.70 -22.38
CA PHE A 10 -0.42 -19.25 -23.11
C PHE A 10 0.87 -19.25 -22.26
N ILE A 11 1.18 -18.13 -21.59
CA ILE A 11 2.33 -18.05 -20.68
C ILE A 11 2.16 -19.03 -19.52
N ALA A 12 0.96 -19.08 -18.92
CA ALA A 12 0.67 -19.94 -17.77
C ALA A 12 0.82 -21.45 -18.09
N GLN A 13 0.62 -21.87 -19.35
CA GLN A 13 0.85 -23.26 -19.75
C GLN A 13 2.34 -23.62 -19.84
N ARG A 14 3.18 -22.67 -20.24
CA ARG A 14 4.61 -22.90 -20.52
C ARG A 14 5.53 -22.58 -19.36
N TRP A 15 5.07 -21.83 -18.36
CA TRP A 15 5.88 -21.43 -17.24
C TRP A 15 5.23 -21.81 -15.89
N THR A 16 6.01 -22.47 -15.04
CA THR A 16 5.60 -22.80 -13.67
C THR A 16 6.60 -22.15 -12.72
N PRO A 17 6.25 -21.00 -12.09
CA PRO A 17 7.15 -20.31 -11.19
C PRO A 17 7.36 -21.08 -9.89
N SER A 18 8.56 -20.99 -9.33
CA SER A 18 8.81 -21.48 -7.98
C SER A 18 8.03 -20.65 -6.94
N PRO A 19 7.74 -21.21 -5.75
CA PRO A 19 7.10 -20.45 -4.66
C PRO A 19 7.89 -19.18 -4.30
N ARG A 20 9.23 -19.24 -4.39
CA ARG A 20 10.10 -18.08 -4.17
C ARG A 20 9.88 -16.99 -5.23
N THR A 21 9.70 -17.37 -6.48
CA THR A 21 9.42 -16.44 -7.59
C THR A 21 8.08 -15.74 -7.39
N VAL A 22 7.02 -16.48 -7.05
CA VAL A 22 5.70 -15.91 -6.76
C VAL A 22 5.78 -14.91 -5.60
N ARG A 23 6.50 -15.26 -4.53
CA ARG A 23 6.70 -14.39 -3.37
C ARG A 23 7.51 -13.14 -3.71
N ARG A 24 8.57 -13.25 -4.54
CA ARG A 24 9.36 -12.10 -5.01
C ARG A 24 8.54 -11.17 -5.89
N ALA A 25 7.73 -11.71 -6.79
CA ALA A 25 6.83 -10.93 -7.62
C ALA A 25 5.79 -10.15 -6.78
N ALA A 26 5.20 -10.79 -5.76
CA ALA A 26 4.29 -10.11 -4.84
C ALA A 26 5.02 -9.04 -3.99
N LEU A 27 6.26 -9.31 -3.55
CA LEU A 27 7.06 -8.36 -2.79
C LEU A 27 7.48 -7.15 -3.63
N SER A 28 7.80 -7.32 -4.93
CA SER A 28 8.15 -6.20 -5.80
C SER A 28 6.99 -5.20 -5.93
N ALA A 29 5.74 -5.68 -5.96
CA ALA A 29 4.57 -4.81 -5.96
C ALA A 29 4.43 -4.02 -4.64
N VAL A 30 4.74 -4.62 -3.48
CA VAL A 30 4.78 -3.92 -2.18
C VAL A 30 5.86 -2.84 -2.19
N VAL A 31 7.08 -3.19 -2.62
CA VAL A 31 8.21 -2.25 -2.66
C VAL A 31 7.89 -1.07 -3.58
N MET A 32 7.36 -1.34 -4.78
CA MET A 32 6.99 -0.28 -5.71
C MET A 32 5.81 0.58 -5.21
N SER A 33 4.88 0.00 -4.43
CA SER A 33 3.82 0.77 -3.77
C SER A 33 4.39 1.73 -2.71
N VAL A 34 5.38 1.31 -1.94
CA VAL A 34 6.09 2.20 -0.99
C VAL A 34 6.88 3.27 -1.75
N VAL A 35 7.61 2.90 -2.79
CA VAL A 35 8.40 3.84 -3.61
C VAL A 35 7.50 4.93 -4.19
N ILE A 36 6.37 4.58 -4.83
CA ILE A 36 5.47 5.57 -5.44
C ILE A 36 4.81 6.49 -4.40
N ILE A 37 4.52 5.98 -3.18
CA ILE A 37 4.01 6.81 -2.08
C ILE A 37 5.06 7.84 -1.65
N VAL A 38 6.30 7.42 -1.46
CA VAL A 38 7.38 8.31 -0.99
C VAL A 38 7.77 9.32 -2.09
N THR A 39 7.89 8.87 -3.33
CA THR A 39 8.23 9.77 -4.45
C THR A 39 7.09 10.73 -4.79
N GLY A 40 5.83 10.30 -4.70
CA GLY A 40 4.68 11.20 -4.80
C GLY A 40 4.67 12.25 -3.68
N GLY A 41 5.11 11.87 -2.48
CA GLY A 41 5.39 12.81 -1.39
C GLY A 41 6.52 13.78 -1.74
N ALA A 42 7.61 13.30 -2.35
CA ALA A 42 8.70 14.14 -2.78
C ALA A 42 8.27 15.18 -3.83
N VAL A 43 7.44 14.80 -4.81
CA VAL A 43 6.81 15.73 -5.76
C VAL A 43 6.12 16.88 -5.01
N ARG A 44 5.34 16.55 -3.98
CA ARG A 44 4.66 17.56 -3.15
C ARG A 44 5.64 18.42 -2.37
N LEU A 45 6.67 17.83 -1.75
CA LEU A 45 7.63 18.51 -0.89
C LEU A 45 8.56 19.45 -1.68
N THR A 46 8.82 19.13 -2.94
CA THR A 46 9.62 19.95 -3.84
C THR A 46 8.82 21.03 -4.58
N GLY A 47 7.51 21.16 -4.29
CA GLY A 47 6.65 22.09 -4.99
C GLY A 47 6.48 21.78 -6.48
N SER A 48 6.47 20.49 -6.84
CA SER A 48 6.47 20.05 -8.24
C SER A 48 5.14 19.42 -8.67
N GLY A 49 4.07 19.62 -7.88
CA GLY A 49 2.80 18.92 -8.12
C GLY A 49 2.01 19.42 -9.33
N LEU A 50 2.35 20.60 -9.87
CA LEU A 50 1.86 21.15 -11.13
C LEU A 50 3.02 21.42 -12.10
N GLY A 51 4.11 20.69 -11.99
CA GLY A 51 5.22 20.76 -12.94
C GLY A 51 4.85 20.30 -14.35
N CYS A 52 3.76 19.51 -14.49
CA CYS A 52 3.06 19.19 -15.73
C CYS A 52 1.68 19.84 -15.70
N ASP A 53 1.37 20.70 -16.64
CA ASP A 53 0.15 21.54 -16.65
C ASP A 53 -1.12 20.73 -16.91
N THR A 54 -1.00 19.55 -17.53
CA THR A 54 -2.15 18.73 -17.93
C THR A 54 -1.99 17.24 -17.55
N TRP A 55 -3.06 16.48 -17.78
CA TRP A 55 -3.07 15.01 -17.64
C TRP A 55 -3.99 14.40 -18.73
N PRO A 56 -3.63 13.28 -19.40
CA PRO A 56 -2.45 12.42 -19.17
C PRO A 56 -1.13 12.95 -19.74
N LYS A 57 -1.17 13.95 -20.61
CA LYS A 57 0.01 14.64 -21.17
C LYS A 57 0.70 15.48 -20.07
N CYS A 58 1.96 15.85 -20.30
CA CYS A 58 2.64 16.80 -19.44
C CYS A 58 2.37 18.25 -19.86
N THR A 59 2.22 18.49 -21.18
CA THR A 59 1.76 19.76 -21.76
C THR A 59 0.64 19.49 -22.76
N ASP A 60 0.00 20.54 -23.28
CA ASP A 60 -1.03 20.38 -24.32
C ASP A 60 -0.49 19.69 -25.57
N ASP A 61 0.79 19.90 -25.89
CA ASP A 61 1.43 19.42 -27.11
C ASP A 61 2.30 18.16 -26.89
N SER A 62 2.74 17.86 -25.65
CA SER A 62 3.70 16.79 -25.36
C SER A 62 3.23 15.86 -24.26
N LEU A 63 3.45 14.54 -24.49
CA LEU A 63 3.30 13.51 -23.44
C LEU A 63 4.41 13.61 -22.40
N PHE A 64 5.57 14.15 -22.75
CA PHE A 64 6.77 14.21 -21.95
C PHE A 64 6.96 15.62 -21.39
N ALA A 65 7.68 15.74 -20.27
CA ALA A 65 8.15 17.03 -19.78
C ALA A 65 9.10 17.66 -20.81
N THR A 66 8.95 18.96 -21.04
CA THR A 66 9.80 19.74 -21.95
C THR A 66 10.77 20.60 -21.14
N PRO A 67 11.85 21.12 -21.75
CA PRO A 67 12.83 21.98 -21.04
C PRO A 67 12.21 23.21 -20.37
N GLU A 68 11.10 23.72 -20.92
CA GLU A 68 10.39 24.90 -20.41
C GLU A 68 9.82 24.71 -19.02
N GLN A 69 9.44 23.44 -18.67
CA GLN A 69 8.91 23.09 -17.34
C GLN A 69 10.02 22.90 -16.29
N GLY A 70 11.27 22.90 -16.71
CA GLY A 70 12.42 22.83 -15.82
C GLY A 70 12.45 21.62 -14.93
N ILE A 71 12.99 21.80 -13.72
CA ILE A 71 13.17 20.68 -12.76
C ILE A 71 11.84 20.16 -12.20
N HIS A 72 10.84 21.02 -12.05
CA HIS A 72 9.53 20.65 -11.51
C HIS A 72 8.79 19.71 -12.46
N GLY A 73 8.80 20.01 -13.77
CA GLY A 73 8.27 19.11 -14.79
C GLY A 73 8.98 17.75 -14.80
N ALA A 74 10.31 17.76 -14.70
CA ALA A 74 11.11 16.53 -14.66
C ALA A 74 10.79 15.66 -13.42
N ILE A 75 10.60 16.26 -12.24
CA ILE A 75 10.26 15.56 -11.00
C ILE A 75 8.85 14.94 -11.10
N GLU A 76 7.86 15.74 -11.50
CA GLU A 76 6.50 15.23 -11.63
C GLU A 76 6.38 14.14 -12.70
N PHE A 77 6.92 14.41 -13.90
CA PHE A 77 6.93 13.45 -15.00
C PHE A 77 7.66 12.16 -14.61
N GLY A 78 8.81 12.25 -13.95
CA GLY A 78 9.54 11.10 -13.44
C GLY A 78 8.69 10.24 -12.47
N ASN A 79 7.91 10.88 -11.60
CA ASN A 79 6.98 10.17 -10.72
C ASN A 79 5.83 9.50 -11.50
N ARG A 80 5.31 10.14 -12.57
CA ARG A 80 4.35 9.49 -13.47
C ARG A 80 4.95 8.25 -14.16
N MET A 81 6.23 8.31 -14.55
CA MET A 81 6.93 7.16 -15.16
C MET A 81 7.09 5.98 -14.18
N LEU A 82 7.27 6.24 -12.90
CA LEU A 82 7.31 5.16 -11.89
C LEU A 82 6.02 4.36 -11.81
N THR A 83 4.87 4.92 -12.23
CA THR A 83 3.61 4.18 -12.32
C THR A 83 3.69 3.04 -13.34
N TYR A 84 4.45 3.18 -14.42
CA TYR A 84 4.67 2.09 -15.38
C TYR A 84 5.53 0.98 -14.79
N VAL A 85 6.55 1.32 -13.99
CA VAL A 85 7.38 0.34 -13.28
C VAL A 85 6.55 -0.41 -12.22
N LEU A 86 5.71 0.31 -11.48
CA LEU A 86 4.73 -0.28 -10.56
C LEU A 86 3.76 -1.22 -11.30
N SER A 87 3.23 -0.80 -12.45
CA SER A 87 2.33 -1.62 -13.28
C SER A 87 3.01 -2.89 -13.78
N ALA A 88 4.29 -2.81 -14.16
CA ALA A 88 5.09 -3.98 -14.52
C ALA A 88 5.27 -4.94 -13.34
N ALA A 89 5.54 -4.44 -12.13
CA ALA A 89 5.64 -5.26 -10.92
C ALA A 89 4.30 -5.96 -10.59
N VAL A 90 3.19 -5.24 -10.69
CA VAL A 90 1.84 -5.80 -10.51
C VAL A 90 1.53 -6.84 -11.60
N GLY A 91 1.86 -6.55 -12.86
CA GLY A 91 1.73 -7.49 -13.97
C GLY A 91 2.52 -8.78 -13.75
N TRP A 92 3.77 -8.65 -13.27
CA TRP A 92 4.57 -9.80 -12.89
C TRP A 92 3.93 -10.63 -11.77
N ALA A 93 3.38 -9.98 -10.74
CA ALA A 93 2.66 -10.67 -9.67
C ALA A 93 1.41 -11.41 -10.19
N ILE A 94 0.64 -10.82 -11.13
CA ILE A 94 -0.51 -11.45 -11.78
C ILE A 94 -0.08 -12.69 -12.57
N ILE A 95 0.92 -12.54 -13.45
CA ILE A 95 1.42 -13.63 -14.30
C ILE A 95 1.96 -14.76 -13.42
N ALA A 96 2.79 -14.45 -12.42
CA ALA A 96 3.33 -15.44 -11.51
C ALA A 96 2.24 -16.20 -10.74
N ALA A 97 1.23 -15.48 -10.22
CA ALA A 97 0.12 -16.11 -9.50
C ALA A 97 -0.75 -16.99 -10.43
N ARG A 98 -0.98 -16.55 -11.68
CA ARG A 98 -1.77 -17.29 -12.68
C ARG A 98 -1.08 -18.55 -13.15
N SER A 99 0.26 -18.53 -13.20
CA SER A 99 1.09 -19.63 -13.72
C SER A 99 1.44 -20.69 -12.67
N THR A 100 0.96 -20.58 -11.43
CA THR A 100 1.13 -21.62 -10.40
C THR A 100 0.39 -22.90 -10.78
N LYS A 101 0.96 -24.05 -10.44
CA LYS A 101 0.32 -25.35 -10.62
C LYS A 101 0.27 -26.06 -9.25
N PRO A 102 -0.95 -26.31 -8.71
CA PRO A 102 -2.27 -25.90 -9.22
C PRO A 102 -2.46 -24.38 -9.22
N TRP A 103 -3.39 -23.90 -10.07
CA TRP A 103 -3.66 -22.48 -10.20
C TRP A 103 -4.22 -21.87 -8.91
N ARG A 104 -3.56 -20.86 -8.37
CA ARG A 104 -3.95 -20.12 -7.18
C ARG A 104 -4.93 -18.99 -7.50
N ARG A 105 -6.20 -19.34 -7.75
CA ARG A 105 -7.26 -18.37 -8.17
C ARG A 105 -7.38 -17.18 -7.21
N GLY A 106 -7.32 -17.41 -5.89
CA GLY A 106 -7.40 -16.34 -4.89
C GLY A 106 -6.25 -15.34 -4.99
N LEU A 107 -5.03 -15.83 -5.24
CA LEU A 107 -3.86 -14.96 -5.41
C LEU A 107 -3.92 -14.18 -6.72
N THR A 108 -4.39 -14.80 -7.81
CA THR A 108 -4.59 -14.13 -9.10
C THR A 108 -5.65 -13.03 -9.00
N ARG A 109 -6.76 -13.25 -8.26
CA ARG A 109 -7.77 -12.22 -8.02
C ARG A 109 -7.20 -11.02 -7.26
N LEU A 110 -6.34 -11.25 -6.26
CA LEU A 110 -5.65 -10.16 -5.56
C LEU A 110 -4.69 -9.38 -6.48
N GLY A 111 -4.00 -10.07 -7.40
CA GLY A 111 -3.20 -9.40 -8.42
C GLY A 111 -4.04 -8.48 -9.31
N TRP A 112 -5.18 -8.94 -9.81
CA TRP A 112 -6.11 -8.11 -10.58
C TRP A 112 -6.72 -6.97 -9.76
N ALA A 113 -6.99 -7.19 -8.48
CA ALA A 113 -7.42 -6.11 -7.59
C ALA A 113 -6.36 -5.00 -7.50
N GLN A 114 -5.05 -5.35 -7.39
CA GLN A 114 -3.98 -4.36 -7.45
C GLN A 114 -4.00 -3.57 -8.77
N PHE A 115 -4.14 -4.25 -9.91
CA PHE A 115 -4.21 -3.60 -11.22
C PHE A 115 -5.33 -2.55 -11.27
N TRP A 116 -6.54 -2.91 -10.83
CA TRP A 116 -7.67 -1.97 -10.84
C TRP A 116 -7.48 -0.82 -9.86
N VAL A 117 -6.83 -1.05 -8.72
CA VAL A 117 -6.50 0.05 -7.79
C VAL A 117 -5.44 0.97 -8.38
N VAL A 118 -4.45 0.45 -9.14
CA VAL A 118 -3.48 1.29 -9.89
C VAL A 118 -4.21 2.16 -10.92
N MET A 119 -5.12 1.57 -11.70
CA MET A 119 -5.89 2.32 -12.70
C MET A 119 -6.74 3.42 -12.05
N ASN A 120 -7.46 3.08 -10.98
CA ASN A 120 -8.25 4.06 -10.23
C ASN A 120 -7.37 5.17 -9.64
N ASN A 121 -6.19 4.81 -9.14
CA ASN A 121 -5.25 5.78 -8.56
C ASN A 121 -4.68 6.72 -9.64
N ALA A 122 -4.42 6.23 -10.86
CA ALA A 122 -4.02 7.08 -11.99
C ALA A 122 -5.12 8.09 -12.34
N VAL A 123 -6.39 7.68 -12.37
CA VAL A 123 -7.54 8.57 -12.63
C VAL A 123 -7.65 9.64 -11.51
N ILE A 124 -7.57 9.24 -10.24
CA ILE A 124 -7.62 10.20 -9.10
C ILE A 124 -6.43 11.16 -9.19
N GLY A 125 -5.23 10.69 -9.57
CA GLY A 125 -4.07 11.54 -9.80
C GLY A 125 -4.30 12.58 -10.90
N GLY A 126 -4.90 12.19 -12.02
CA GLY A 126 -5.31 13.11 -13.08
C GLY A 126 -6.32 14.16 -12.61
N ILE A 127 -7.35 13.72 -11.87
CA ILE A 127 -8.34 14.64 -11.25
C ILE A 127 -7.64 15.62 -10.31
N THR A 128 -6.60 15.18 -9.59
CA THR A 128 -5.85 16.03 -8.65
C THR A 128 -5.11 17.16 -9.39
N VAL A 129 -4.53 16.87 -10.57
CA VAL A 129 -3.91 17.90 -11.45
C VAL A 129 -4.97 18.86 -11.97
N TRP A 130 -6.04 18.37 -12.58
CA TRP A 130 -7.13 19.20 -13.11
C TRP A 130 -7.84 20.06 -12.05
N ALA A 131 -7.86 19.57 -10.80
CA ALA A 131 -8.42 20.33 -9.66
C ALA A 131 -7.43 21.31 -9.02
N GLY A 132 -6.27 21.59 -9.65
CA GLY A 132 -5.25 22.51 -9.13
C GLY A 132 -4.74 22.11 -7.75
N LEU A 133 -4.46 20.83 -7.54
CA LEU A 133 -4.03 20.25 -6.26
C LEU A 133 -5.01 20.50 -5.11
N ASN A 134 -6.32 20.50 -5.38
CA ASN A 134 -7.31 20.59 -4.31
C ASN A 134 -6.94 19.62 -3.18
N PRO A 135 -6.85 20.06 -1.90
CA PRO A 135 -6.29 19.24 -0.83
C PRO A 135 -7.11 17.98 -0.53
N TRP A 136 -8.41 17.96 -0.86
CA TRP A 136 -9.25 16.77 -0.70
C TRP A 136 -8.97 15.72 -1.77
N THR A 137 -8.72 16.14 -3.02
CA THR A 137 -8.33 15.21 -4.08
C THR A 137 -6.93 14.66 -3.84
N VAL A 138 -5.99 15.48 -3.34
CA VAL A 138 -4.64 15.03 -2.91
C VAL A 138 -4.76 14.00 -1.78
N ALA A 139 -5.60 14.25 -0.77
CA ALA A 139 -5.84 13.31 0.32
C ALA A 139 -6.44 12.00 -0.21
N GLY A 140 -7.43 12.08 -1.09
CA GLY A 140 -8.05 10.90 -1.74
C GLY A 140 -7.04 10.08 -2.54
N HIS A 141 -6.15 10.75 -3.30
CA HIS A 141 -5.07 10.12 -4.06
C HIS A 141 -4.10 9.36 -3.16
N PHE A 142 -3.67 9.97 -2.06
CA PHE A 142 -2.80 9.34 -1.06
C PHE A 142 -3.49 8.13 -0.40
N LEU A 143 -4.76 8.23 -0.03
CA LEU A 143 -5.52 7.12 0.56
C LEU A 143 -5.74 5.97 -0.44
N ALA A 144 -5.93 6.28 -1.72
CA ALA A 144 -6.00 5.28 -2.78
C ALA A 144 -4.64 4.57 -2.97
N ALA A 145 -3.51 5.28 -2.84
CA ALA A 145 -2.19 4.66 -2.84
C ALA A 145 -1.99 3.73 -1.61
N ASN A 146 -2.51 4.10 -0.44
CA ASN A 146 -2.52 3.21 0.73
C ASN A 146 -3.43 1.99 0.55
N ALA A 147 -4.54 2.11 -0.18
CA ALA A 147 -5.37 0.96 -0.56
C ALA A 147 -4.58 -0.01 -1.48
N LEU A 148 -3.80 0.52 -2.44
CA LEU A 148 -2.88 -0.29 -3.24
C LEU A 148 -1.86 -1.02 -2.36
N LEU A 149 -1.19 -0.31 -1.45
CA LEU A 149 -0.24 -0.89 -0.50
C LEU A 149 -0.88 -1.99 0.34
N THR A 150 -2.16 -1.82 0.72
CA THR A 150 -2.94 -2.83 1.46
C THR A 150 -3.09 -4.12 0.64
N VAL A 151 -3.59 -4.01 -0.60
CA VAL A 151 -3.82 -5.19 -1.45
C VAL A 151 -2.49 -5.86 -1.83
N ALA A 152 -1.44 -5.07 -2.09
CA ALA A 152 -0.10 -5.58 -2.37
C ALA A 152 0.46 -6.35 -1.16
N THR A 153 0.34 -5.81 0.06
CA THR A 153 0.79 -6.46 1.30
C THR A 153 0.02 -7.76 1.56
N ILE A 154 -1.30 -7.75 1.38
CA ILE A 154 -2.12 -8.97 1.49
C ILE A 154 -1.66 -10.02 0.47
N THR A 155 -1.42 -9.62 -0.78
CA THR A 155 -0.95 -10.52 -1.84
C THR A 155 0.40 -11.13 -1.47
N TRP A 156 1.33 -10.33 -0.99
CA TRP A 156 2.66 -10.80 -0.58
C TRP A 156 2.58 -11.80 0.59
N ILE A 157 1.80 -11.51 1.62
CA ILE A 157 1.63 -12.43 2.76
C ILE A 157 0.98 -13.72 2.29
N ARG A 158 -0.10 -13.64 1.51
CA ARG A 158 -0.81 -14.79 0.98
C ARG A 158 -0.02 -15.62 -0.02
N SER A 159 0.97 -15.01 -0.68
CA SER A 159 1.88 -15.76 -1.56
C SER A 159 2.73 -16.77 -0.80
N GLY A 160 2.97 -16.54 0.49
CA GLY A 160 3.70 -17.45 1.39
C GLY A 160 2.81 -18.43 2.19
N GLU A 161 1.47 -18.31 2.08
CA GLU A 161 0.50 -19.21 2.72
C GLU A 161 0.09 -20.35 1.78
N GLY A 162 -0.53 -21.40 2.33
CA GLY A 162 -1.25 -22.41 1.55
C GLY A 162 -2.61 -21.92 1.04
N ASP A 163 -3.31 -22.81 0.33
CA ASP A 163 -4.66 -22.56 -0.21
C ASP A 163 -5.76 -23.31 0.58
N GLY A 164 -5.41 -23.91 1.72
CA GLY A 164 -6.34 -24.55 2.62
C GLY A 164 -7.31 -23.59 3.29
N GLU A 165 -8.27 -24.13 4.00
CA GLU A 165 -9.25 -23.35 4.76
C GLU A 165 -8.55 -22.50 5.82
N GLN A 166 -9.05 -21.28 5.98
CA GLN A 166 -8.50 -20.34 6.95
C GLN A 166 -8.83 -20.79 8.39
N ARG A 167 -7.80 -20.98 9.21
CA ARG A 167 -7.93 -21.35 10.62
C ARG A 167 -7.43 -20.23 11.52
N PRO A 168 -8.14 -19.91 12.61
CA PRO A 168 -7.66 -18.96 13.60
C PRO A 168 -6.49 -19.54 14.40
N ARG A 169 -5.46 -18.73 14.66
CA ARG A 169 -4.30 -19.08 15.50
C ARG A 169 -4.42 -18.54 16.93
N VAL A 170 -5.39 -17.65 17.15
CA VAL A 170 -5.64 -17.02 18.46
C VAL A 170 -7.14 -16.89 18.74
N PRO A 171 -7.55 -16.73 20.03
CA PRO A 171 -8.95 -16.56 20.42
C PRO A 171 -9.62 -15.34 19.78
N ARG A 172 -10.95 -15.40 19.65
CA ARG A 172 -11.77 -14.35 19.04
C ARG A 172 -11.58 -12.94 19.66
N PRO A 173 -11.44 -12.76 20.99
CA PRO A 173 -11.20 -11.43 21.58
C PRO A 173 -9.93 -10.76 21.06
N VAL A 174 -8.81 -11.51 20.97
CA VAL A 174 -7.53 -11.00 20.46
C VAL A 174 -7.65 -10.58 19.00
N ARG A 175 -8.38 -11.35 18.18
CA ARG A 175 -8.65 -10.98 16.78
C ARG A 175 -9.49 -9.71 16.67
N LYS A 176 -10.50 -9.52 17.55
CA LYS A 176 -11.29 -8.29 17.61
C LYS A 176 -10.44 -7.08 17.99
N LEU A 177 -9.59 -7.24 19.01
CA LEU A 177 -8.67 -6.19 19.44
C LEU A 177 -7.71 -5.77 18.30
N SER A 178 -7.16 -6.72 17.56
CA SER A 178 -6.34 -6.44 16.38
C SER A 178 -7.12 -5.74 15.26
N TRP A 179 -8.42 -6.05 15.09
CA TRP A 179 -9.29 -5.31 14.17
C TRP A 179 -9.46 -3.85 14.60
N VAL A 180 -9.69 -3.59 15.88
CA VAL A 180 -9.76 -2.23 16.43
C VAL A 180 -8.47 -1.48 16.18
N LEU A 181 -7.31 -2.11 16.44
CA LEU A 181 -6.00 -1.56 16.11
C LEU A 181 -5.87 -1.21 14.62
N THR A 182 -6.30 -2.11 13.73
CA THR A 182 -6.22 -1.88 12.28
C THR A 182 -7.08 -0.70 11.83
N VAL A 183 -8.30 -0.59 12.35
CA VAL A 183 -9.19 0.53 12.06
C VAL A 183 -8.63 1.84 12.62
N ALA A 184 -8.12 1.84 13.86
CA ALA A 184 -7.49 3.01 14.47
C ALA A 184 -6.26 3.47 13.67
N ALA A 185 -5.44 2.54 13.19
CA ALA A 185 -4.30 2.85 12.32
C ALA A 185 -4.73 3.43 10.96
N ALA A 186 -5.82 2.94 10.37
CA ALA A 186 -6.38 3.53 9.16
C ALA A 186 -6.87 4.96 9.38
N LEU A 187 -7.53 5.21 10.50
CA LEU A 187 -7.94 6.57 10.90
C LEU A 187 -6.75 7.48 11.16
N LEU A 188 -5.68 6.95 11.76
CA LEU A 188 -4.42 7.69 11.96
C LEU A 188 -3.81 8.12 10.63
N VAL A 189 -3.76 7.22 9.63
CA VAL A 189 -3.28 7.55 8.27
C VAL A 189 -4.17 8.62 7.62
N ALA A 190 -5.50 8.49 7.75
CA ALA A 190 -6.44 9.49 7.24
C ALA A 190 -6.27 10.85 7.94
N ALA A 191 -6.12 10.88 9.26
CA ALA A 191 -5.84 12.12 10.00
C ALA A 191 -4.52 12.77 9.59
N GLY A 192 -3.50 11.98 9.22
CA GLY A 192 -2.25 12.50 8.64
C GLY A 192 -2.46 13.30 7.36
N THR A 193 -3.48 12.97 6.56
CA THR A 193 -3.80 13.76 5.34
C THR A 193 -4.34 15.14 5.68
N THR A 194 -5.06 15.31 6.78
CA THR A 194 -5.54 16.64 7.23
C THR A 194 -4.38 17.51 7.71
N VAL A 195 -3.42 16.93 8.45
CA VAL A 195 -2.20 17.66 8.86
C VAL A 195 -1.45 18.14 7.63
N THR A 196 -1.25 17.26 6.64
CA THR A 196 -0.56 17.60 5.39
C THR A 196 -1.36 18.61 4.57
N GLY A 197 -2.69 18.45 4.48
CA GLY A 197 -3.58 19.32 3.73
C GLY A 197 -3.70 20.73 4.29
N SER A 198 -3.50 20.92 5.61
CA SER A 198 -3.53 22.20 6.31
C SER A 198 -2.13 22.82 6.53
N GLY A 199 -1.07 22.02 6.43
CA GLY A 199 0.31 22.39 6.79
C GLY A 199 1.07 23.18 5.71
N LYS A 200 2.39 23.38 5.89
CA LYS A 200 3.24 24.27 5.09
C LYS A 200 3.43 23.84 3.64
N HIS A 201 3.61 22.55 3.38
CA HIS A 201 3.93 22.04 2.04
C HIS A 201 2.68 21.90 1.18
N ALA A 202 2.41 22.91 0.35
CA ALA A 202 1.21 22.97 -0.48
C ALA A 202 1.19 21.94 -1.62
N GLY A 203 2.35 21.67 -2.17
CA GLY A 203 2.52 20.74 -3.30
C GLY A 203 2.96 21.43 -4.57
N ASP A 204 2.85 22.73 -4.64
CA ASP A 204 3.34 23.56 -5.74
C ASP A 204 3.89 24.89 -5.23
N SER A 205 4.68 25.57 -6.08
CA SER A 205 5.21 26.91 -5.82
C SER A 205 4.16 28.03 -5.99
N SER A 206 3.05 27.73 -6.70
CA SER A 206 1.91 28.63 -6.82
C SER A 206 1.02 28.62 -5.57
N ASP A 207 0.07 29.56 -5.49
CA ASP A 207 -0.91 29.61 -4.39
C ASP A 207 -1.95 28.51 -4.54
N VAL A 208 -1.74 27.40 -3.86
CA VAL A 208 -2.59 26.19 -3.91
C VAL A 208 -3.55 26.17 -2.72
N PRO A 209 -4.82 25.77 -2.90
CA PRO A 209 -5.80 25.67 -1.83
C PRO A 209 -5.35 24.80 -0.66
N ARG A 210 -5.70 25.20 0.56
CA ARG A 210 -5.43 24.44 1.81
C ARG A 210 -6.74 23.99 2.44
N MET A 211 -6.69 22.92 3.24
CA MET A 211 -7.81 22.54 4.07
C MET A 211 -8.10 23.63 5.13
N PRO A 212 -9.37 23.94 5.43
CA PRO A 212 -9.74 25.00 6.35
C PRO A 212 -9.64 24.58 7.83
N PHE A 213 -8.53 23.89 8.19
CA PHE A 213 -8.27 23.49 9.56
C PHE A 213 -7.03 24.20 10.09
N ASP A 214 -7.06 24.53 11.38
CA ASP A 214 -5.84 24.96 12.06
C ASP A 214 -4.82 23.80 12.06
N TRP A 215 -3.64 24.07 11.54
CA TRP A 215 -2.60 23.04 11.35
C TRP A 215 -2.12 22.45 12.67
N VAL A 216 -2.00 23.28 13.73
CA VAL A 216 -1.50 22.84 15.04
C VAL A 216 -2.53 21.92 15.70
N ASN A 217 -3.82 22.28 15.64
CA ASN A 217 -4.90 21.45 16.13
C ASN A 217 -4.99 20.13 15.35
N ALA A 218 -4.88 20.14 14.03
CA ALA A 218 -4.85 18.93 13.21
C ALA A 218 -3.67 18.02 13.61
N ALA A 219 -2.49 18.59 13.87
CA ALA A 219 -1.31 17.86 14.33
C ALA A 219 -1.52 17.25 15.74
N HIS A 220 -2.17 17.97 16.67
CA HIS A 220 -2.51 17.44 17.98
C HIS A 220 -3.50 16.27 17.92
N VAL A 221 -4.55 16.37 17.08
CA VAL A 221 -5.50 15.26 16.87
C VAL A 221 -4.79 14.04 16.28
N HIS A 222 -3.93 14.25 15.29
CA HIS A 222 -3.12 13.17 14.71
C HIS A 222 -2.20 12.52 15.76
N ALA A 223 -1.52 13.31 16.60
CA ALA A 223 -0.69 12.80 17.67
C ALA A 223 -1.48 12.02 18.73
N ALA A 224 -2.69 12.50 19.11
CA ALA A 224 -3.56 11.78 20.03
C ALA A 224 -3.99 10.40 19.46
N LEU A 225 -4.34 10.34 18.17
CA LEU A 225 -4.61 9.07 17.49
C LEU A 225 -3.37 8.17 17.43
N ALA A 226 -2.17 8.73 17.26
CA ALA A 226 -0.93 7.94 17.30
C ALA A 226 -0.70 7.31 18.68
N TRP A 227 -0.95 8.04 19.75
CA TRP A 227 -0.90 7.49 21.12
C TRP A 227 -1.94 6.38 21.33
N LEU A 228 -3.17 6.55 20.83
CA LEU A 228 -4.20 5.51 20.87
C LEU A 228 -3.74 4.24 20.13
N VAL A 229 -3.16 4.39 18.92
CA VAL A 229 -2.64 3.25 18.14
C VAL A 229 -1.48 2.57 18.88
N CYS A 230 -0.58 3.33 19.52
CA CYS A 230 0.48 2.77 20.35
C CYS A 230 -0.08 1.97 21.54
N ALA A 231 -1.07 2.53 22.25
CA ALA A 231 -1.70 1.84 23.39
C ALA A 231 -2.42 0.54 22.93
N LEU A 232 -3.13 0.58 21.80
CA LEU A 232 -3.77 -0.61 21.21
C LEU A 232 -2.73 -1.64 20.77
N ALA A 233 -1.60 -1.22 20.20
CA ALA A 233 -0.53 -2.13 19.78
C ALA A 233 0.12 -2.82 21.00
N VAL A 234 0.34 -2.09 22.10
CA VAL A 234 0.78 -2.67 23.39
C VAL A 234 -0.25 -3.66 23.91
N ALA A 235 -1.53 -3.31 23.89
CA ALA A 235 -2.60 -4.20 24.35
C ALA A 235 -2.67 -5.48 23.51
N VAL A 236 -2.54 -5.39 22.17
CA VAL A 236 -2.46 -6.57 21.28
C VAL A 236 -1.23 -7.42 21.62
N TRP A 237 -0.06 -6.80 21.79
CA TRP A 237 1.16 -7.52 22.13
C TRP A 237 1.07 -8.27 23.47
N LEU A 238 0.52 -7.63 24.50
CA LEU A 238 0.29 -8.25 25.81
C LEU A 238 -0.73 -9.38 25.71
N ALA A 239 -1.85 -9.17 25.01
CA ALA A 239 -2.86 -10.20 24.78
C ALA A 239 -2.27 -11.43 24.08
N LEU A 240 -1.39 -11.23 23.06
CA LEU A 240 -0.70 -12.31 22.37
C LEU A 240 0.25 -13.09 23.30
N ARG A 241 0.84 -12.44 24.29
CA ARG A 241 1.66 -13.11 25.31
C ARG A 241 0.81 -13.93 26.28
N VAL A 242 -0.32 -13.37 26.72
CA VAL A 242 -1.23 -14.05 27.67
C VAL A 242 -1.83 -15.32 27.09
N VAL A 243 -2.18 -15.32 25.79
CA VAL A 243 -2.74 -16.51 25.12
C VAL A 243 -1.68 -17.43 24.53
N ASP A 244 -0.41 -17.20 24.83
CA ASP A 244 0.73 -17.95 24.30
C ASP A 244 0.68 -18.14 22.78
N ALA A 245 0.41 -17.03 22.06
CA ALA A 245 0.36 -17.03 20.62
C ALA A 245 1.70 -17.45 20.00
N PRO A 246 1.73 -18.01 18.77
CA PRO A 246 2.96 -18.42 18.11
C PRO A 246 4.03 -17.33 18.08
N ASP A 247 5.30 -17.73 18.18
CA ASP A 247 6.45 -16.82 18.28
C ASP A 247 6.55 -15.83 17.12
N ASP A 248 6.27 -16.28 15.91
CA ASP A 248 6.27 -15.43 14.71
C ASP A 248 5.20 -14.33 14.80
N THR A 249 4.04 -14.61 15.39
CA THR A 249 2.97 -13.63 15.61
C THR A 249 3.37 -12.62 16.68
N ARG A 250 3.97 -13.08 17.79
CA ARG A 250 4.51 -12.22 18.86
C ARG A 250 5.65 -11.33 18.35
N ALA A 251 6.51 -11.87 17.49
CA ALA A 251 7.59 -11.11 16.87
C ALA A 251 7.06 -9.96 16.00
N ARG A 252 6.03 -10.21 15.16
CA ARG A 252 5.39 -9.16 14.34
C ARG A 252 4.77 -8.05 15.17
N ALA A 253 4.16 -8.37 16.31
CA ALA A 253 3.64 -7.35 17.23
C ALA A 253 4.76 -6.51 17.84
N ARG A 254 5.93 -7.10 18.18
CA ARG A 254 7.11 -6.34 18.62
C ARG A 254 7.69 -5.45 17.51
N GLU A 255 7.79 -5.96 16.29
CA GLU A 255 8.21 -5.16 15.12
C GLU A 255 7.30 -3.94 14.94
N LEU A 256 5.98 -4.11 15.05
CA LEU A 256 5.03 -3.00 14.99
C LEU A 256 5.29 -1.96 16.08
N LEU A 257 5.53 -2.37 17.34
CA LEU A 257 5.84 -1.44 18.43
C LEU A 257 7.11 -0.65 18.17
N VAL A 258 8.17 -1.30 17.66
CA VAL A 258 9.42 -0.61 17.28
C VAL A 258 9.17 0.43 16.21
N VAL A 259 8.43 0.07 15.15
CA VAL A 259 8.09 1.00 14.06
C VAL A 259 7.25 2.17 14.56
N LEU A 260 6.25 1.92 15.43
CA LEU A 260 5.40 2.98 16.00
C LEU A 260 6.20 3.95 16.88
N LEU A 261 7.11 3.45 17.72
CA LEU A 261 7.96 4.29 18.55
C LEU A 261 8.91 5.15 17.72
N ALA A 262 9.55 4.55 16.71
CA ALA A 262 10.42 5.27 15.80
C ALA A 262 9.65 6.35 15.01
N GLN A 263 8.44 6.01 14.55
CA GLN A 263 7.56 6.91 13.79
C GLN A 263 7.04 8.05 14.67
N GLY A 264 6.68 7.77 15.93
CA GLY A 264 6.29 8.78 16.91
C GLY A 264 7.43 9.75 17.22
N ALA A 265 8.64 9.23 17.51
CA ALA A 265 9.82 10.04 17.72
C ALA A 265 10.12 10.94 16.51
N LEU A 266 10.11 10.39 15.30
CA LEU A 266 10.29 11.15 14.07
C LEU A 266 9.20 12.22 13.90
N GLY A 267 7.94 11.92 14.22
CA GLY A 267 6.82 12.86 14.18
C GLY A 267 7.02 14.07 15.12
N TYR A 268 7.49 13.85 16.34
CA TYR A 268 7.83 14.94 17.27
C TYR A 268 9.02 15.74 16.76
N VAL A 269 10.10 15.08 16.34
CA VAL A 269 11.30 15.77 15.82
C VAL A 269 10.93 16.67 14.64
N GLN A 270 10.17 16.17 13.67
CA GLN A 270 9.76 16.98 12.51
C GLN A 270 8.87 18.16 12.91
N PHE A 271 7.95 17.98 13.87
CA PHE A 271 7.06 19.04 14.33
C PHE A 271 7.85 20.20 14.97
N PHE A 272 8.74 19.90 15.91
CA PHE A 272 9.56 20.90 16.61
C PHE A 272 10.65 21.50 15.72
N ALA A 273 11.12 20.78 14.69
CA ALA A 273 12.07 21.29 13.72
C ALA A 273 11.42 22.19 12.64
N GLY A 274 10.10 22.44 12.72
CA GLY A 274 9.38 23.28 11.75
C GLY A 274 9.06 22.60 10.43
N VAL A 275 8.95 21.27 10.44
CA VAL A 275 8.51 20.38 9.33
C VAL A 275 9.46 20.40 8.12
N PRO A 276 10.78 20.11 8.28
CA PRO A 276 11.70 20.03 7.14
C PRO A 276 11.29 18.90 6.18
N GLU A 277 11.45 19.12 4.87
CA GLU A 277 11.01 18.23 3.78
C GLU A 277 11.56 16.81 3.94
N VAL A 278 12.83 16.66 4.32
CA VAL A 278 13.50 15.37 4.48
C VAL A 278 12.87 14.56 5.62
N LEU A 279 12.51 15.20 6.74
CA LEU A 279 11.85 14.54 7.86
C LEU A 279 10.41 14.15 7.51
N VAL A 280 9.71 14.98 6.73
CA VAL A 280 8.37 14.66 6.24
C VAL A 280 8.41 13.46 5.30
N ALA A 281 9.37 13.42 4.37
CA ALA A 281 9.57 12.27 3.47
C ALA A 281 9.88 10.98 4.26
N ALA A 282 10.76 11.06 5.26
CA ALA A 282 11.06 9.94 6.16
C ALA A 282 9.83 9.49 6.95
N HIS A 283 8.98 10.44 7.42
CA HIS A 283 7.73 10.14 8.10
C HIS A 283 6.72 9.44 7.19
N MET A 284 6.64 9.81 5.92
CA MET A 284 5.81 9.13 4.92
C MET A 284 6.28 7.69 4.66
N LEU A 285 7.60 7.47 4.57
CA LEU A 285 8.16 6.12 4.50
C LEU A 285 7.80 5.31 5.74
N GLY A 286 8.01 5.87 6.93
CA GLY A 286 7.68 5.23 8.20
C GLY A 286 6.18 4.93 8.33
N SER A 287 5.29 5.82 7.83
CA SER A 287 3.84 5.58 7.75
C SER A 287 3.50 4.35 6.90
N SER A 288 4.14 4.21 5.73
CA SER A 288 3.97 3.03 4.87
C SER A 288 4.45 1.75 5.56
N LEU A 289 5.59 1.78 6.25
CA LEU A 289 6.13 0.65 7.01
C LEU A 289 5.23 0.30 8.22
N MET A 290 4.71 1.29 8.92
CA MET A 290 3.75 1.12 10.01
C MET A 290 2.48 0.42 9.50
N TRP A 291 1.93 0.87 8.37
CA TRP A 291 0.74 0.25 7.78
C TRP A 291 0.98 -1.21 7.38
N ILE A 292 2.12 -1.52 6.74
CA ILE A 292 2.54 -2.90 6.44
C ILE A 292 2.64 -3.72 7.74
N ALA A 293 3.24 -3.18 8.80
CA ALA A 293 3.41 -3.89 10.08
C ALA A 293 2.06 -4.18 10.74
N VAL A 294 1.11 -3.24 10.74
CA VAL A 294 -0.27 -3.44 11.23
C VAL A 294 -0.94 -4.59 10.48
N LEU A 295 -0.88 -4.58 9.15
CA LEU A 295 -1.46 -5.65 8.33
C LEU A 295 -0.79 -7.01 8.59
N ARG A 296 0.54 -7.03 8.80
CA ARG A 296 1.28 -8.25 9.13
C ARG A 296 0.84 -8.84 10.46
N VAL A 297 0.59 -8.01 11.47
CA VAL A 297 0.01 -8.47 12.74
C VAL A 297 -1.39 -9.04 12.52
N ALA A 298 -2.30 -8.28 11.92
CA ALA A 298 -3.68 -8.69 11.69
C ALA A 298 -3.79 -10.00 10.90
N LEU A 299 -2.96 -10.18 9.88
CA LEU A 299 -2.95 -11.36 9.02
C LEU A 299 -2.27 -12.56 9.68
N SER A 300 -1.38 -12.37 10.65
CA SER A 300 -0.72 -13.46 11.37
C SER A 300 -1.59 -14.17 12.41
N LEU A 301 -2.75 -13.59 12.75
CA LEU A 301 -3.69 -14.17 13.71
C LEU A 301 -4.51 -15.34 13.13
N ARG A 302 -4.22 -15.71 11.91
CA ARG A 302 -4.81 -16.81 11.16
C ARG A 302 -3.73 -17.49 10.33
N GLU A 303 -4.00 -18.71 9.93
CA GLU A 303 -3.16 -19.48 9.00
C GLU A 303 -4.00 -20.09 7.88
N ARG A 304 -3.35 -20.41 6.78
CA ARG A 304 -3.89 -21.23 5.69
C ARG A 304 -2.89 -22.34 5.41
N PRO A 305 -3.16 -23.56 5.91
CA PRO A 305 -2.31 -24.70 5.64
C PRO A 305 -2.29 -25.05 4.15
N LEU A 306 -1.31 -25.82 3.73
CA LEU A 306 -1.35 -26.44 2.41
C LEU A 306 -2.58 -27.35 2.33
N ALA A 307 -3.34 -27.27 1.23
CA ALA A 307 -4.45 -28.19 1.02
C ALA A 307 -3.92 -29.64 0.99
N PRO A 308 -4.61 -30.59 1.65
CA PRO A 308 -4.25 -32.01 1.57
C PRO A 308 -4.12 -32.45 0.11
N ALA A 309 -3.14 -33.30 -0.17
CA ALA A 309 -2.85 -33.76 -1.54
C ALA A 309 -4.09 -34.36 -2.25
N GLY A 310 -4.95 -35.10 -1.53
CA GLY A 310 -6.17 -35.72 -2.08
C GLY A 310 -7.36 -34.79 -2.31
N ALA A 311 -7.42 -33.62 -1.65
CA ALA A 311 -8.51 -32.64 -1.88
C ALA A 311 -8.31 -31.82 -3.17
N ARG A 312 -7.17 -31.95 -3.82
CA ARG A 312 -6.81 -31.21 -5.04
C ARG A 312 -7.31 -31.88 -6.31
N GLU A 313 -7.51 -33.20 -6.31
CA GLU A 313 -7.99 -33.96 -7.47
C GLU A 313 -9.52 -33.90 -7.62
N SER A 314 -10.29 -33.73 -6.53
CA SER A 314 -11.75 -33.73 -6.57
C SER A 314 -12.39 -32.38 -6.95
N SER A 315 -11.60 -31.30 -7.08
CA SER A 315 -12.11 -29.95 -7.39
C SER A 315 -11.78 -29.48 -8.81
N ASP A 316 -11.25 -30.33 -9.68
CA ASP A 316 -10.98 -30.00 -11.08
C ASP A 316 -12.14 -30.52 -11.96
N PRO A 317 -13.07 -29.67 -12.41
CA PRO A 317 -14.22 -30.09 -13.22
C PRO A 317 -13.81 -30.64 -14.61
N GLU A 318 -12.57 -30.41 -15.03
CA GLU A 318 -12.07 -30.89 -16.33
C GLU A 318 -11.66 -32.38 -16.31
N LEU A 319 -11.46 -32.99 -15.13
CA LEU A 319 -11.13 -34.42 -15.01
C LEU A 319 -12.37 -35.32 -14.81
N GLN A 320 -13.57 -34.75 -14.68
CA GLN A 320 -14.83 -35.51 -14.57
C GLN A 320 -15.58 -35.64 -15.92
N ALA A 321 -14.99 -35.14 -17.01
CA ALA A 321 -15.58 -35.19 -18.35
C ALA A 321 -14.68 -35.97 -19.33
N VAL A 322 -14.21 -37.19 -18.90
CA VAL A 322 -13.63 -38.19 -19.79
C VAL A 322 -14.37 -39.51 -19.59
#